data_83b54a7a22014107b1bf28490760dde4
#
_entry.id   83b54a7a22014107b1bf28490760dde4
#
_cell.length_a   1.000
_cell.length_b   1.000
_cell.length_c   1.000
_cell.angle_alpha   90.00
_cell.angle_beta   90.00
_cell.angle_gamma   90.00
#
_symmetry.space_group_name_H-M   'P 1'
#
loop_
_entity.id
_entity.type
_entity.pdbx_description
1 polymer ?
#
loop_
_entity_poly.entity_id
_entity_poly.type
_entity_poly.pdbx_seq_one_letter_code
_entity_poly.pdbx_strand_id
1 'polypeptide(L)'
;MTGIIEADYVIVGAGSAGCVLAARLSEGGKFKVLLLEAGGDDRPTKNLSQFASNMMIHIPVGYSSTLKDPKVNWLFTTEPDPGTGGRTHVWPRGKVLGGSSSINAMLYVRGQAADYDGWRQLGCEGWAWDDVLPYFRKAQNQERGGCDLHATGGPLNVADMRDAHPISEALIEACDQAGIPRYADLNGPDQEGATWYQVTQKNGARCSSAVGWAPLRSSSSNSSRVMVF
;
A
#
# COMPACT_ATOMS: atom_id res chain seq x y z
N MET A 1 12.02 -31.32 18.04
CA MET A 1 11.62 -31.84 16.74
C MET A 1 11.60 -30.65 15.79
N THR A 2 12.56 -30.57 14.90
CA THR A 2 12.56 -29.57 13.81
C THR A 2 11.55 -30.07 12.77
N GLY A 3 10.30 -29.61 12.88
CA GLY A 3 9.28 -29.96 11.90
C GLY A 3 9.60 -29.30 10.55
N ILE A 4 9.68 -30.09 9.50
CA ILE A 4 9.73 -29.60 8.12
C ILE A 4 8.34 -29.07 7.77
N ILE A 5 8.25 -27.85 7.25
CA ILE A 5 7.03 -27.28 6.74
C ILE A 5 7.06 -27.40 5.22
N GLU A 6 6.08 -28.08 4.65
CA GLU A 6 5.92 -28.22 3.21
C GLU A 6 4.85 -27.24 2.70
N ALA A 7 5.13 -26.56 1.61
CA ALA A 7 4.22 -25.64 0.94
C ALA A 7 4.44 -25.70 -0.57
N ASP A 8 3.40 -25.40 -1.34
CA ASP A 8 3.49 -25.29 -2.81
C ASP A 8 4.21 -23.99 -3.21
N TYR A 9 4.03 -22.93 -2.43
CA TYR A 9 4.68 -21.63 -2.63
C TYR A 9 5.23 -21.09 -1.32
N VAL A 10 6.44 -20.55 -1.38
CA VAL A 10 7.08 -19.80 -0.29
C VAL A 10 7.25 -18.34 -0.75
N ILE A 11 6.63 -17.41 -0.03
CA ILE A 11 6.70 -15.97 -0.28
C ILE A 11 7.52 -15.35 0.84
N VAL A 12 8.59 -14.64 0.48
CA VAL A 12 9.46 -13.94 1.43
C VAL A 12 9.08 -12.46 1.46
N GLY A 13 8.61 -12.00 2.62
CA GLY A 13 8.12 -10.65 2.88
C GLY A 13 6.62 -10.49 2.68
N ALA A 14 5.91 -10.19 3.78
CA ALA A 14 4.48 -9.87 3.77
C ALA A 14 4.21 -8.37 3.54
N GLY A 15 4.96 -7.75 2.64
CA GLY A 15 4.73 -6.39 2.18
C GLY A 15 3.57 -6.29 1.19
N SER A 16 3.44 -5.15 0.50
CA SER A 16 2.34 -4.88 -0.44
C SER A 16 2.18 -5.97 -1.49
N ALA A 17 3.27 -6.42 -2.12
CA ALA A 17 3.23 -7.47 -3.13
C ALA A 17 3.00 -8.86 -2.52
N GLY A 18 3.71 -9.19 -1.44
CA GLY A 18 3.60 -10.51 -0.81
C GLY A 18 2.21 -10.81 -0.27
N CYS A 19 1.53 -9.82 0.30
CA CYS A 19 0.14 -9.94 0.73
C CYS A 19 -0.79 -10.28 -0.44
N VAL A 20 -0.62 -9.61 -1.58
CA VAL A 20 -1.42 -9.87 -2.79
C VAL A 20 -1.17 -11.28 -3.31
N LEU A 21 0.11 -11.66 -3.46
CA LEU A 21 0.48 -13.00 -3.94
C LEU A 21 -0.07 -14.10 -3.04
N ALA A 22 0.11 -13.96 -1.72
CA ALA A 22 -0.38 -14.95 -0.77
C ALA A 22 -1.90 -15.11 -0.83
N ALA A 23 -2.64 -13.99 -0.88
CA ALA A 23 -4.09 -14.02 -1.00
C ALA A 23 -4.54 -14.67 -2.31
N ARG A 24 -3.96 -14.26 -3.45
CA ARG A 24 -4.40 -14.75 -4.78
C ARG A 24 -4.04 -16.22 -5.02
N LEU A 25 -2.85 -16.65 -4.62
CA LEU A 25 -2.44 -18.05 -4.77
C LEU A 25 -3.26 -19.01 -3.89
N SER A 26 -3.73 -18.54 -2.73
CA SER A 26 -4.52 -19.35 -1.80
C SER A 26 -6.03 -19.27 -2.03
N GLU A 27 -6.55 -18.29 -2.78
CA GLU A 27 -7.96 -17.97 -2.95
C GLU A 27 -8.80 -19.18 -3.42
N GLY A 28 -8.30 -19.94 -4.42
CA GLY A 28 -8.98 -21.13 -4.94
C GLY A 28 -8.84 -22.37 -4.06
N GLY A 29 -8.14 -22.28 -2.93
CA GLY A 29 -7.89 -23.40 -2.04
C GLY A 29 -7.07 -24.55 -2.65
N LYS A 30 -6.44 -24.35 -3.81
CA LYS A 30 -5.65 -25.37 -4.50
C LYS A 30 -4.23 -25.47 -3.92
N PHE A 31 -3.63 -24.33 -3.56
CA PHE A 31 -2.24 -24.25 -3.12
C PHE A 31 -2.13 -23.95 -1.64
N LYS A 32 -1.12 -24.54 -1.00
CA LYS A 32 -0.65 -24.23 0.34
C LYS A 32 0.46 -23.20 0.23
N VAL A 33 0.26 -22.02 0.82
CA VAL A 33 1.18 -20.89 0.72
C VAL A 33 1.83 -20.63 2.07
N LEU A 34 3.16 -20.55 2.09
CA LEU A 34 3.95 -20.13 3.25
C LEU A 34 4.39 -18.69 3.03
N LEU A 35 3.98 -17.79 3.90
CA LEU A 35 4.35 -16.39 3.90
C LEU A 35 5.29 -16.11 5.06
N LEU A 36 6.52 -15.68 4.77
CA LEU A 36 7.53 -15.34 5.76
C LEU A 36 7.61 -13.81 5.92
N GLU A 37 7.53 -13.33 7.17
CA GLU A 37 7.65 -11.91 7.49
C GLU A 37 8.64 -11.70 8.62
N ALA A 38 9.55 -10.75 8.45
CA ALA A 38 10.57 -10.44 9.46
C ALA A 38 10.03 -9.63 10.64
N GLY A 39 8.95 -8.88 10.39
CA GLY A 39 8.27 -8.09 11.42
C GLY A 39 7.12 -8.83 12.09
N GLY A 40 6.46 -8.14 13.00
CA GLY A 40 5.30 -8.68 13.73
C GLY A 40 3.96 -8.49 13.00
N ASP A 41 2.90 -8.93 13.67
CA ASP A 41 1.52 -8.65 13.29
C ASP A 41 1.25 -7.13 13.39
N ASP A 42 0.44 -6.60 12.49
CA ASP A 42 0.03 -5.18 12.47
C ASP A 42 -1.09 -4.89 13.49
N ARG A 43 -1.76 -5.92 14.02
CA ARG A 43 -2.88 -5.77 14.97
C ARG A 43 -2.40 -5.38 16.37
N PRO A 44 -3.21 -4.58 17.10
CA PRO A 44 -2.96 -4.35 18.51
C PRO A 44 -2.85 -5.67 19.28
N THR A 45 -1.79 -5.81 20.04
CA THR A 45 -1.46 -7.03 20.80
C THR A 45 -1.56 -6.78 22.30
N LYS A 46 -1.64 -7.86 23.12
CA LYS A 46 -1.60 -7.77 24.58
C LYS A 46 -0.21 -7.37 25.11
N ASN A 47 0.84 -7.45 24.27
CA ASN A 47 2.16 -6.94 24.63
C ASN A 47 2.16 -5.41 24.62
N LEU A 48 2.22 -4.81 25.80
CA LEU A 48 2.11 -3.36 25.99
C LEU A 48 3.16 -2.58 25.20
N SER A 49 4.37 -3.13 25.04
CA SER A 49 5.45 -2.47 24.29
C SER A 49 5.17 -2.38 22.78
N GLN A 50 4.44 -3.32 22.22
CA GLN A 50 4.07 -3.38 20.81
C GLN A 50 2.69 -2.77 20.54
N PHE A 51 1.83 -2.74 21.55
CA PHE A 51 0.46 -2.22 21.43
C PHE A 51 0.41 -0.80 20.87
N ALA A 52 1.21 0.10 21.43
CA ALA A 52 1.25 1.50 20.99
C ALA A 52 1.71 1.63 19.53
N SER A 53 2.77 0.91 19.13
CA SER A 53 3.27 0.91 17.75
C SER A 53 2.21 0.40 16.78
N ASN A 54 1.55 -0.70 17.11
CA ASN A 54 0.51 -1.30 16.26
C ASN A 54 -0.75 -0.41 16.20
N MET A 55 -1.13 0.25 17.28
CA MET A 55 -2.20 1.25 17.26
C MET A 55 -1.89 2.40 16.28
N MET A 56 -0.64 2.90 16.27
CA MET A 56 -0.22 3.98 15.38
C MET A 56 -0.26 3.57 13.90
N ILE A 57 -0.15 2.29 13.59
CA ILE A 57 -0.33 1.80 12.21
C ILE A 57 -1.75 2.10 11.71
N HIS A 58 -2.78 1.86 12.52
CA HIS A 58 -4.18 1.96 12.11
C HIS A 58 -4.73 3.39 12.17
N ILE A 59 -4.14 4.26 12.99
CA ILE A 59 -4.53 5.67 13.10
C ILE A 59 -3.82 6.46 11.99
N PRO A 60 -4.55 7.14 11.08
CA PRO A 60 -3.91 7.81 9.93
C PRO A 60 -2.77 8.76 10.28
N VAL A 61 -2.94 9.63 11.28
CA VAL A 61 -1.89 10.57 11.72
C VAL A 61 -0.68 9.86 12.34
N GLY A 62 -0.84 8.61 12.76
CA GLY A 62 0.22 7.79 13.37
C GLY A 62 1.37 7.46 12.44
N TYR A 63 1.23 7.65 11.11
CA TYR A 63 2.31 7.37 10.16
C TYR A 63 3.60 8.12 10.49
N SER A 64 3.51 9.35 10.99
CA SER A 64 4.67 10.15 11.39
C SER A 64 5.47 9.52 12.53
N SER A 65 4.81 8.78 13.41
CA SER A 65 5.44 8.01 14.50
C SER A 65 6.02 6.69 14.00
N THR A 66 5.27 5.96 13.14
CA THR A 66 5.73 4.66 12.61
C THR A 66 6.97 4.77 11.73
N LEU A 67 7.17 5.92 11.06
CA LEU A 67 8.37 6.20 10.27
C LEU A 67 9.67 6.26 11.11
N LYS A 68 9.57 6.40 12.42
CA LYS A 68 10.70 6.48 13.35
C LYS A 68 10.77 5.31 14.33
N ASP A 69 9.81 4.39 14.28
CA ASP A 69 9.69 3.29 15.23
C ASP A 69 10.43 2.02 14.74
N PRO A 70 11.54 1.61 15.38
CA PRO A 70 12.31 0.44 14.98
C PRO A 70 11.55 -0.90 15.12
N LYS A 71 10.42 -0.91 15.81
CA LYS A 71 9.59 -2.11 15.97
C LYS A 71 8.82 -2.46 14.69
N VAL A 72 8.52 -1.43 13.87
CA VAL A 72 7.71 -1.57 12.65
C VAL A 72 8.40 -1.04 11.39
N ASN A 73 9.65 -0.55 11.53
CA ASN A 73 10.43 0.03 10.45
C ASN A 73 11.87 -0.47 10.49
N TRP A 74 12.45 -0.76 9.32
CA TRP A 74 13.86 -1.15 9.17
C TRP A 74 14.84 0.00 9.43
N LEU A 75 14.39 1.25 9.34
CA LEU A 75 15.18 2.46 9.51
C LEU A 75 16.43 2.53 8.61
N PHE A 76 16.31 2.08 7.36
CA PHE A 76 17.42 2.16 6.43
C PHE A 76 17.84 3.61 6.16
N THR A 77 19.13 3.80 5.92
CA THR A 77 19.74 5.06 5.51
C THR A 77 20.55 4.80 4.24
N THR A 78 20.51 5.73 3.29
CA THR A 78 21.30 5.60 2.07
C THR A 78 22.79 5.86 2.35
N GLU A 79 23.65 5.39 1.46
CA GLU A 79 25.01 5.89 1.37
C GLU A 79 24.99 7.41 1.04
N PRO A 80 26.08 8.14 1.35
CA PRO A 80 26.20 9.54 0.95
C PRO A 80 26.08 9.70 -0.57
N ASP A 81 25.19 10.57 -1.03
CA ASP A 81 24.96 10.81 -2.45
C ASP A 81 25.65 12.12 -2.89
N PRO A 82 26.66 12.07 -3.77
CA PRO A 82 27.32 13.27 -4.29
C PRO A 82 26.36 14.24 -5.00
N GLY A 83 25.30 13.72 -5.68
CA GLY A 83 24.27 14.53 -6.34
C GLY A 83 23.44 15.39 -5.38
N THR A 84 23.41 15.03 -4.10
CA THR A 84 22.73 15.78 -3.03
C THR A 84 23.70 16.45 -2.06
N GLY A 85 24.95 16.70 -2.51
CA GLY A 85 25.99 17.34 -1.69
C GLY A 85 26.51 16.44 -0.57
N GLY A 86 26.61 15.15 -0.80
CA GLY A 86 27.14 14.17 0.15
C GLY A 86 26.20 13.84 1.30
N ARG A 87 24.91 14.16 1.20
CA ARG A 87 23.91 13.87 2.25
C ARG A 87 23.47 12.41 2.21
N THR A 88 23.18 11.89 3.39
CA THR A 88 22.46 10.62 3.56
C THR A 88 20.96 10.87 3.70
N HIS A 89 20.14 9.94 3.26
CA HIS A 89 18.68 10.04 3.34
C HIS A 89 18.12 8.86 4.12
N VAL A 90 17.20 9.13 5.04
CA VAL A 90 16.42 8.09 5.71
C VAL A 90 15.46 7.49 4.70
N TRP A 91 15.46 6.14 4.60
CA TRP A 91 14.65 5.38 3.65
C TRP A 91 13.73 4.40 4.37
N PRO A 92 12.57 4.85 4.84
CA PRO A 92 11.66 4.01 5.63
C PRO A 92 11.19 2.79 4.84
N ARG A 93 11.22 1.61 5.49
CA ARG A 93 10.65 0.36 4.99
C ARG A 93 9.96 -0.37 6.12
N GLY A 94 8.71 -0.75 5.91
CA GLY A 94 7.94 -1.46 6.95
C GLY A 94 8.55 -2.81 7.28
N LYS A 95 8.66 -3.08 8.58
CA LYS A 95 9.06 -4.35 9.20
C LYS A 95 7.88 -4.87 10.00
N VAL A 96 6.82 -5.22 9.32
CA VAL A 96 5.53 -5.60 9.89
C VAL A 96 4.65 -6.20 8.80
N LEU A 97 3.64 -6.98 9.16
CA LEU A 97 2.63 -7.47 8.23
C LEU A 97 1.99 -6.30 7.46
N GLY A 98 1.96 -6.40 6.13
CA GLY A 98 1.60 -5.32 5.22
C GLY A 98 2.80 -4.46 4.75
N GLY A 99 3.97 -4.62 5.37
CA GLY A 99 5.20 -3.93 5.00
C GLY A 99 5.05 -2.41 4.99
N SER A 100 5.58 -1.75 3.96
CA SER A 100 5.50 -0.28 3.86
C SER A 100 4.08 0.26 3.69
N SER A 101 3.10 -0.54 3.24
CA SER A 101 1.70 -0.11 3.22
C SER A 101 1.12 0.09 4.63
N SER A 102 1.74 -0.52 5.65
CA SER A 102 1.37 -0.33 7.06
C SER A 102 1.97 0.91 7.71
N ILE A 103 2.98 1.56 7.08
CA ILE A 103 3.65 2.73 7.65
C ILE A 103 3.68 3.96 6.73
N ASN A 104 3.23 3.86 5.48
CA ASN A 104 3.22 4.98 4.53
C ASN A 104 2.16 6.05 4.87
N ALA A 105 2.16 7.17 4.15
CA ALA A 105 1.18 8.25 4.31
C ALA A 105 -0.19 7.95 3.64
N MET A 106 -0.41 6.74 3.14
CA MET A 106 -1.67 6.26 2.54
C MET A 106 -2.10 6.97 1.24
N LEU A 107 -1.30 7.81 0.64
CA LEU A 107 -1.64 8.48 -0.60
C LEU A 107 -1.83 7.46 -1.72
N TYR A 108 -2.95 7.55 -2.47
CA TYR A 108 -3.26 6.67 -3.57
C TYR A 108 -3.06 7.39 -4.90
N VAL A 109 -1.96 7.09 -5.57
CA VAL A 109 -1.60 7.63 -6.88
C VAL A 109 -1.10 6.49 -7.76
N ARG A 110 -1.59 6.42 -8.99
CA ARG A 110 -1.10 5.52 -10.04
C ARG A 110 -0.09 6.25 -10.91
N GLY A 111 0.74 5.51 -11.64
CA GLY A 111 1.47 6.06 -12.78
C GLY A 111 0.50 6.52 -13.88
N GLN A 112 0.95 7.41 -14.74
CA GLN A 112 0.24 7.83 -15.94
C GLN A 112 0.25 6.70 -17.00
N ALA A 113 -0.68 6.74 -17.94
CA ALA A 113 -0.69 5.79 -19.06
C ALA A 113 0.66 5.77 -19.79
N ALA A 114 1.26 6.95 -20.00
CA ALA A 114 2.56 7.11 -20.65
C ALA A 114 3.71 6.38 -19.94
N ASP A 115 3.68 6.24 -18.62
CA ASP A 115 4.70 5.51 -17.84
C ASP A 115 4.71 4.03 -18.23
N TYR A 116 3.55 3.40 -18.26
CA TYR A 116 3.39 1.97 -18.60
C TYR A 116 3.61 1.72 -20.08
N ASP A 117 3.10 2.59 -20.95
CA ASP A 117 3.34 2.50 -22.38
C ASP A 117 4.82 2.67 -22.73
N GLY A 118 5.52 3.52 -21.98
CA GLY A 118 6.98 3.63 -22.04
C GLY A 118 7.70 2.34 -21.68
N TRP A 119 7.24 1.62 -20.65
CA TRP A 119 7.80 0.30 -20.31
C TRP A 119 7.60 -0.70 -21.43
N ARG A 120 6.40 -0.75 -22.03
CA ARG A 120 6.15 -1.61 -23.19
C ARG A 120 7.09 -1.28 -24.36
N GLN A 121 7.31 0.01 -24.64
CA GLN A 121 8.22 0.45 -25.71
C GLN A 121 9.67 0.04 -25.44
N LEU A 122 10.07 -0.09 -24.17
CA LEU A 122 11.38 -0.60 -23.76
C LEU A 122 11.47 -2.13 -23.79
N GLY A 123 10.44 -2.84 -24.25
CA GLY A 123 10.42 -4.29 -24.43
C GLY A 123 9.70 -5.07 -23.31
N CYS A 124 9.04 -4.40 -22.37
CA CYS A 124 8.25 -5.05 -21.33
C CYS A 124 6.82 -5.34 -21.88
N GLU A 125 6.68 -6.37 -22.71
CA GLU A 125 5.39 -6.80 -23.26
C GLU A 125 4.42 -7.18 -22.12
N GLY A 126 3.13 -6.82 -22.27
CA GLY A 126 2.11 -7.04 -21.24
C GLY A 126 2.13 -6.01 -20.09
N TRP A 127 2.87 -4.91 -20.23
CA TRP A 127 2.95 -3.83 -19.24
C TRP A 127 2.47 -2.47 -19.78
N ALA A 128 1.76 -2.44 -20.90
CA ALA A 128 1.09 -1.22 -21.35
C ALA A 128 -0.03 -0.82 -20.38
N TRP A 129 -0.49 0.41 -20.49
CA TRP A 129 -1.60 0.91 -19.67
C TRP A 129 -2.83 0.00 -19.73
N ASP A 130 -3.23 -0.39 -20.93
CA ASP A 130 -4.40 -1.26 -21.11
C ASP A 130 -4.21 -2.66 -20.52
N ASP A 131 -2.97 -3.15 -20.42
CA ASP A 131 -2.64 -4.42 -19.80
C ASP A 131 -2.73 -4.34 -18.26
N VAL A 132 -2.29 -3.23 -17.63
CA VAL A 132 -2.20 -3.08 -16.18
C VAL A 132 -3.46 -2.49 -15.53
N LEU A 133 -4.24 -1.67 -16.26
CA LEU A 133 -5.46 -1.04 -15.76
C LEU A 133 -6.47 -2.06 -15.17
N PRO A 134 -6.73 -3.23 -15.79
CA PRO A 134 -7.63 -4.24 -15.22
C PRO A 134 -7.21 -4.70 -13.83
N TYR A 135 -5.90 -4.76 -13.54
CA TYR A 135 -5.39 -5.16 -12.23
C TYR A 135 -5.53 -4.04 -11.19
N PHE A 136 -5.33 -2.78 -11.58
CA PHE A 136 -5.65 -1.64 -10.71
C PHE A 136 -7.13 -1.63 -10.33
N ARG A 137 -8.02 -1.83 -11.30
CA ARG A 137 -9.47 -1.91 -11.08
C ARG A 137 -9.84 -3.11 -10.21
N LYS A 138 -9.25 -4.28 -10.44
CA LYS A 138 -9.47 -5.50 -9.64
C LYS A 138 -9.06 -5.34 -8.18
N ALA A 139 -8.02 -4.56 -7.91
CA ALA A 139 -7.53 -4.31 -6.57
C ALA A 139 -8.35 -3.27 -5.81
N GLN A 140 -8.98 -2.32 -6.49
CA GLN A 140 -9.57 -1.12 -5.91
C GLN A 140 -11.03 -1.32 -5.46
N ASN A 141 -11.36 -0.73 -4.31
CA ASN A 141 -12.71 -0.38 -3.94
C ASN A 141 -12.81 1.13 -3.80
N GLN A 142 -13.24 1.81 -4.87
CA GLN A 142 -13.39 3.26 -4.91
C GLN A 142 -14.68 3.70 -4.24
N GLU A 143 -14.59 4.53 -3.18
CA GLU A 143 -15.78 5.03 -2.46
C GLU A 143 -16.62 6.01 -3.30
N ARG A 144 -16.03 6.70 -4.27
CA ARG A 144 -16.76 7.56 -5.24
C ARG A 144 -17.59 6.78 -6.25
N GLY A 145 -17.43 5.46 -6.33
CA GLY A 145 -18.06 4.61 -7.33
C GLY A 145 -17.13 4.17 -8.45
N GLY A 146 -17.66 3.33 -9.36
CA GLY A 146 -16.91 2.82 -10.50
C GLY A 146 -17.04 3.69 -11.74
N CYS A 147 -16.01 3.66 -12.60
CA CYS A 147 -16.01 4.22 -13.97
C CYS A 147 -14.99 3.44 -14.82
N ASP A 148 -14.64 3.94 -16.00
CA ASP A 148 -13.68 3.28 -16.88
C ASP A 148 -12.30 3.11 -16.22
N LEU A 149 -11.89 4.06 -15.41
CA LEU A 149 -10.59 4.03 -14.71
C LEU A 149 -10.65 3.41 -13.32
N HIS A 150 -11.82 3.35 -12.67
CA HIS A 150 -12.00 2.91 -11.29
C HIS A 150 -13.01 1.78 -11.17
N ALA A 151 -12.85 0.96 -10.13
CA ALA A 151 -13.80 -0.08 -9.80
C ALA A 151 -14.15 -0.09 -8.31
N THR A 152 -15.23 -0.76 -7.97
CA THR A 152 -15.68 -1.03 -6.60
C THR A 152 -15.52 -2.51 -6.28
N GLY A 153 -15.58 -2.86 -4.99
CA GLY A 153 -15.56 -4.26 -4.53
C GLY A 153 -14.20 -4.91 -4.44
N GLY A 154 -13.12 -4.23 -4.83
CA GLY A 154 -11.76 -4.73 -4.62
C GLY A 154 -11.31 -4.64 -3.15
N PRO A 155 -10.21 -5.32 -2.80
CA PRO A 155 -9.75 -5.40 -1.42
C PRO A 155 -9.14 -4.09 -0.89
N LEU A 156 -8.56 -3.26 -1.75
CA LEU A 156 -7.92 -1.99 -1.36
C LEU A 156 -8.94 -0.85 -1.40
N ASN A 157 -9.33 -0.37 -0.24
CA ASN A 157 -10.26 0.76 -0.14
C ASN A 157 -9.56 2.08 -0.47
N VAL A 158 -10.17 2.87 -1.32
CA VAL A 158 -9.72 4.22 -1.71
C VAL A 158 -10.85 5.20 -1.41
N ALA A 159 -10.54 6.17 -0.57
CA ALA A 159 -11.48 7.14 -0.03
C ALA A 159 -10.98 8.57 -0.27
N ASP A 160 -11.87 9.54 -0.21
CA ASP A 160 -11.50 10.94 -0.10
C ASP A 160 -10.98 11.24 1.30
N MET A 161 -10.11 12.25 1.41
CA MET A 161 -9.71 12.78 2.70
C MET A 161 -10.93 13.39 3.42
N ARG A 162 -11.14 13.02 4.70
CA ARG A 162 -12.29 13.49 5.46
C ARG A 162 -12.14 14.93 5.96
N ASP A 163 -10.91 15.30 6.33
CA ASP A 163 -10.60 16.60 6.91
C ASP A 163 -9.64 17.35 5.98
N ALA A 164 -10.19 18.14 5.08
CA ALA A 164 -9.44 19.01 4.19
C ALA A 164 -9.04 20.29 4.93
N HIS A 165 -7.75 20.56 5.04
CA HIS A 165 -7.29 21.79 5.67
C HIS A 165 -7.52 22.99 4.74
N PRO A 166 -8.09 24.12 5.20
CA PRO A 166 -8.42 25.27 4.34
C PRO A 166 -7.23 25.84 3.56
N ILE A 167 -6.02 25.78 4.11
CA ILE A 167 -4.81 26.23 3.41
C ILE A 167 -4.47 25.40 2.18
N SER A 168 -4.82 24.11 2.20
CA SER A 168 -4.59 23.23 1.04
C SER A 168 -5.59 23.53 -0.08
N GLU A 169 -6.82 23.87 0.26
CA GLU A 169 -7.80 24.35 -0.73
C GLU A 169 -7.35 25.67 -1.34
N ALA A 170 -6.88 26.62 -0.51
CA ALA A 170 -6.34 27.87 -0.99
C ALA A 170 -5.10 27.68 -1.90
N LEU A 171 -4.27 26.66 -1.62
CA LEU A 171 -3.15 26.30 -2.50
C LEU A 171 -3.64 25.80 -3.86
N ILE A 172 -4.63 24.90 -3.88
CA ILE A 172 -5.20 24.35 -5.12
C ILE A 172 -5.83 25.49 -5.94
N GLU A 173 -6.55 26.39 -5.30
CA GLU A 173 -7.11 27.59 -5.94
C GLU A 173 -6.02 28.50 -6.50
N ALA A 174 -4.95 28.74 -5.77
CA ALA A 174 -3.81 29.52 -6.25
C ALA A 174 -3.11 28.86 -7.45
N CYS A 175 -3.03 27.54 -7.49
CA CYS A 175 -2.54 26.79 -8.65
C CYS A 175 -3.41 27.04 -9.89
N ASP A 176 -4.74 26.98 -9.73
CA ASP A 176 -5.69 27.25 -10.81
C ASP A 176 -5.56 28.70 -11.33
N GLN A 177 -5.46 29.67 -10.43
CA GLN A 177 -5.21 31.08 -10.77
C GLN A 177 -3.86 31.30 -11.49
N ALA A 178 -2.87 30.46 -11.22
CA ALA A 178 -1.57 30.47 -11.89
C ALA A 178 -1.57 29.69 -13.23
N GLY A 179 -2.70 29.16 -13.68
CA GLY A 179 -2.84 28.41 -14.92
C GLY A 179 -2.48 26.94 -14.82
N ILE A 180 -2.34 26.40 -13.61
CA ILE A 180 -2.17 24.96 -13.36
C ILE A 180 -3.57 24.35 -13.24
N PRO A 181 -3.95 23.39 -14.13
CA PRO A 181 -5.30 22.85 -14.14
C PRO A 181 -5.72 22.24 -12.81
N ARG A 182 -6.98 22.47 -12.41
CA ARG A 182 -7.58 21.79 -11.27
C ARG A 182 -8.34 20.56 -11.74
N TYR A 183 -8.04 19.39 -11.17
CA TYR A 183 -8.72 18.14 -11.47
C TYR A 183 -9.56 17.65 -10.29
N ALA A 184 -10.60 16.89 -10.60
CA ALA A 184 -11.40 16.21 -9.58
C ALA A 184 -10.73 14.92 -9.08
N ASP A 185 -9.84 14.35 -9.89
CA ASP A 185 -9.19 13.06 -9.62
C ASP A 185 -7.76 13.03 -10.18
N LEU A 186 -6.77 12.77 -9.32
CA LEU A 186 -5.38 12.62 -9.72
C LEU A 186 -5.12 11.32 -10.51
N ASN A 187 -5.99 10.33 -10.36
CA ASN A 187 -5.94 9.06 -11.12
C ASN A 187 -6.88 9.07 -12.33
N GLY A 188 -7.24 10.28 -12.81
CA GLY A 188 -7.98 10.52 -14.04
C GLY A 188 -7.11 10.33 -15.29
N PRO A 189 -7.63 10.74 -16.47
CA PRO A 189 -6.88 10.65 -17.73
C PRO A 189 -5.64 11.54 -17.75
N ASP A 190 -5.69 12.68 -17.06
CA ASP A 190 -4.62 13.67 -16.95
C ASP A 190 -4.21 13.84 -15.48
N GLN A 191 -2.89 13.94 -15.22
CA GLN A 191 -2.33 14.09 -13.89
C GLN A 191 -1.50 15.38 -13.73
N GLU A 192 -1.28 16.15 -14.79
CA GLU A 192 -0.49 17.38 -14.75
C GLU A 192 -1.34 18.55 -14.25
N GLY A 193 -1.66 18.55 -12.97
CA GLY A 193 -2.50 19.57 -12.35
C GLY A 193 -2.53 19.49 -10.83
N ALA A 194 -3.43 20.23 -10.22
CA ALA A 194 -3.62 20.31 -8.80
C ALA A 194 -4.96 19.68 -8.37
N THR A 195 -4.93 18.85 -7.32
CA THR A 195 -6.11 18.24 -6.72
C THR A 195 -5.81 17.70 -5.33
N TRP A 196 -6.84 17.27 -4.64
CA TRP A 196 -6.74 16.50 -3.40
C TRP A 196 -6.33 15.05 -3.68
N TYR A 197 -5.38 14.55 -2.88
CA TYR A 197 -5.09 13.12 -2.89
C TYR A 197 -6.26 12.31 -2.33
N GLN A 198 -6.53 11.19 -2.97
CA GLN A 198 -7.28 10.12 -2.34
C GLN A 198 -6.35 9.26 -1.48
N VAL A 199 -6.92 8.55 -0.52
CA VAL A 199 -6.16 7.82 0.49
C VAL A 199 -6.64 6.38 0.63
N THR A 200 -5.69 5.48 0.92
CA THR A 200 -6.00 4.08 1.25
C THR A 200 -6.48 3.95 2.69
N GLN A 201 -7.71 4.41 2.92
CA GLN A 201 -8.40 4.37 4.22
C GLN A 201 -9.79 3.78 4.08
N LYS A 202 -10.28 3.15 5.14
CA LYS A 202 -11.66 2.67 5.27
C LYS A 202 -12.19 3.02 6.66
N ASN A 203 -13.34 3.68 6.73
CA ASN A 203 -13.97 4.11 8.00
C ASN A 203 -13.02 4.91 8.93
N GLY A 204 -12.14 5.74 8.34
CA GLY A 204 -11.19 6.56 9.10
C GLY A 204 -9.96 5.82 9.62
N ALA A 205 -9.77 4.57 9.26
CA ALA A 205 -8.57 3.78 9.58
C ALA A 205 -7.79 3.41 8.31
N ARG A 206 -6.50 3.16 8.45
CA ARG A 206 -5.63 2.69 7.37
C ARG A 206 -6.16 1.39 6.76
N CYS A 207 -6.23 1.31 5.44
CA CYS A 207 -6.41 0.11 4.66
C CYS A 207 -5.06 -0.32 4.06
N SER A 208 -4.19 -0.95 4.87
CA SER A 208 -2.93 -1.53 4.39
C SER A 208 -3.18 -2.79 3.58
N SER A 209 -2.14 -3.32 2.93
CA SER A 209 -2.23 -4.63 2.24
C SER A 209 -2.59 -5.77 3.21
N ALA A 210 -2.16 -5.71 4.47
CA ALA A 210 -2.56 -6.68 5.49
C ALA A 210 -4.05 -6.58 5.83
N VAL A 211 -4.65 -5.39 5.72
CA VAL A 211 -6.09 -5.18 5.96
C VAL A 211 -6.91 -5.55 4.72
N GLY A 212 -6.50 -5.09 3.54
CA GLY A 212 -7.23 -5.31 2.30
C GLY A 212 -7.27 -6.78 1.88
N TRP A 213 -6.15 -7.49 2.00
CA TRP A 213 -6.06 -8.93 1.68
C TRP A 213 -6.19 -9.78 2.96
N ALA A 214 -7.30 -9.63 3.66
CA ALA A 214 -7.61 -10.21 4.98
C ALA A 214 -7.50 -11.75 5.16
N PRO A 215 -7.52 -12.63 4.13
CA PRO A 215 -7.29 -14.07 4.33
C PRO A 215 -5.97 -14.41 5.03
N LEU A 216 -4.99 -13.49 4.99
CA LEU A 216 -3.71 -13.62 5.70
C LEU A 216 -3.85 -13.61 7.23
N ARG A 217 -5.00 -13.19 7.76
CA ARG A 217 -5.23 -13.00 9.19
C ARG A 217 -5.87 -14.21 9.90
N SER A 218 -6.24 -15.26 9.17
CA SER A 218 -6.98 -16.39 9.73
C SER A 218 -6.10 -17.58 10.14
N SER A 219 -4.96 -17.35 10.75
CA SER A 219 -3.97 -18.40 11.09
C SER A 219 -4.36 -19.34 12.26
N SER A 220 -5.59 -19.29 12.77
CA SER A 220 -6.01 -20.09 13.94
C SER A 220 -6.92 -21.31 13.65
N SER A 221 -7.26 -21.58 12.38
CA SER A 221 -8.02 -22.76 12.00
C SER A 221 -7.22 -23.69 11.09
N ASN A 222 -7.30 -25.00 11.32
CA ASN A 222 -6.65 -26.07 10.55
C ASN A 222 -7.03 -26.07 9.04
N SER A 223 -7.84 -25.12 8.58
CA SER A 223 -8.27 -24.94 7.21
C SER A 223 -7.58 -23.78 6.48
N SER A 224 -6.73 -22.98 7.16
CA SER A 224 -6.04 -21.86 6.53
C SER A 224 -4.92 -22.37 5.62
N ARG A 225 -5.02 -22.02 4.34
CA ARG A 225 -4.00 -22.39 3.33
C ARG A 225 -2.82 -21.41 3.27
N VAL A 226 -2.87 -20.37 4.06
CA VAL A 226 -1.75 -19.42 4.25
C VAL A 226 -1.23 -19.54 5.68
N MET A 227 0.04 -19.86 5.81
CA MET A 227 0.78 -19.83 7.07
C MET A 227 1.68 -18.60 7.05
N VAL A 228 1.63 -17.80 8.12
CA VAL A 228 2.50 -16.62 8.30
C VAL A 228 3.47 -16.92 9.44
N PHE A 229 4.76 -16.74 9.19
CA PHE A 229 5.86 -16.95 10.15
C PHE A 229 6.79 -15.75 10.15
#